data_03475c847157053b71550edc521102e9
#
_entry.id   03475c847157053b71550edc521102e9
#
_cell.length_a   1.000
_cell.length_b   1.000
_cell.length_c   1.000
_cell.angle_alpha   90.00
_cell.angle_beta   90.00
_cell.angle_gamma   90.00
#
_symmetry.space_group_name_H-M   'P 1'
#
loop_
_entity.id
_entity.type
_entity.pdbx_description
1 polymer ?
#
loop_
_entity_poly.entity_id
_entity_poly.type
_entity_poly.pdbx_seq_one_letter_code
_entity_poly.pdbx_strand_id
1 'polypeptide(L)'
;KEAIKDAGASKIVVGEMPKGTEDILNKAKELSVPIDYSDKITALSDAYTNLENSKKQYKQVTNPTEEFVIQRLLTVDDIVDARAVTEDQDPNGNLHKEGGYTATIYFESKKVNQSKVYTSGEYDDVLIDKGTDAGGAIEVYAKEEDAEKRKEYLATYDGTIFANGTHTVIGTVLVRTSNKLTASQQKELEQKVIKALTKLE
;
A
#
# COMPACT_ATOMS: atom_id res chain seq x y z
N LYS A 1 10.09 -27.39 30.98
CA LYS A 1 11.11 -28.17 30.21
C LYS A 1 10.70 -28.32 28.74
N GLU A 2 9.44 -28.57 28.43
CA GLU A 2 8.93 -28.67 27.05
C GLU A 2 9.00 -27.30 26.34
N ALA A 3 8.53 -26.21 26.95
CA ALA A 3 8.58 -24.88 26.38
C ALA A 3 10.00 -24.40 26.02
N ILE A 4 11.01 -24.83 26.78
CA ILE A 4 12.42 -24.53 26.49
C ILE A 4 12.91 -25.35 25.29
N LYS A 5 12.42 -26.58 25.14
CA LYS A 5 12.74 -27.47 24.04
C LYS A 5 12.11 -26.98 22.73
N ASP A 6 10.86 -26.54 22.81
CA ASP A 6 10.12 -25.94 21.67
C ASP A 6 10.73 -24.60 21.20
N ALA A 7 11.34 -23.84 22.12
CA ALA A 7 12.09 -22.63 21.76
C ALA A 7 13.48 -22.91 21.16
N GLY A 8 13.86 -24.18 20.91
CA GLY A 8 15.15 -24.55 20.34
C GLY A 8 16.33 -24.42 21.29
N ALA A 9 16.09 -24.18 22.58
CA ALA A 9 17.15 -24.10 23.58
C ALA A 9 17.69 -25.50 23.90
N SER A 10 18.83 -25.84 23.33
CA SER A 10 19.47 -27.15 23.51
C SER A 10 20.20 -27.34 24.85
N LYS A 11 20.42 -26.24 25.58
CA LYS A 11 21.18 -26.28 26.85
C LYS A 11 20.86 -25.07 27.73
N ILE A 12 20.52 -25.34 28.99
CA ILE A 12 20.53 -24.32 30.03
C ILE A 12 21.96 -24.13 30.48
N VAL A 13 22.54 -22.95 30.22
CA VAL A 13 23.87 -22.63 30.74
C VAL A 13 23.65 -22.15 32.19
N VAL A 14 23.95 -23.02 33.13
CA VAL A 14 24.08 -22.62 34.53
C VAL A 14 25.48 -22.07 34.68
N GLY A 15 25.60 -20.83 35.10
CA GLY A 15 26.91 -20.24 35.40
C GLY A 15 27.65 -21.01 36.47
N GLU A 16 28.93 -20.68 36.71
CA GLU A 16 29.72 -21.33 37.75
C GLU A 16 28.98 -21.28 39.11
N MET A 17 28.93 -22.41 39.78
CA MET A 17 28.33 -22.49 41.12
C MET A 17 29.17 -21.67 42.12
N PRO A 18 28.53 -20.73 42.84
CA PRO A 18 29.24 -19.96 43.87
C PRO A 18 29.80 -20.87 44.95
N LYS A 19 31.05 -20.59 45.40
CA LYS A 19 31.78 -21.47 46.31
C LYS A 19 31.76 -21.00 47.79
N GLY A 20 31.30 -19.78 48.06
CA GLY A 20 31.20 -19.20 49.39
C GLY A 20 29.74 -19.00 49.82
N THR A 21 29.50 -18.97 51.14
CA THR A 21 28.14 -18.74 51.68
C THR A 21 27.58 -17.40 51.26
N GLU A 22 28.41 -16.37 51.20
CA GLU A 22 28.03 -15.03 50.76
C GLU A 22 27.66 -15.00 49.29
N ASP A 23 28.44 -15.65 48.44
CA ASP A 23 28.18 -15.79 47.00
C ASP A 23 26.89 -16.58 46.73
N ILE A 24 26.62 -17.64 47.51
CA ILE A 24 25.37 -18.38 47.42
C ILE A 24 24.17 -17.49 47.79
N LEU A 25 24.27 -16.69 48.85
CA LEU A 25 23.20 -15.77 49.26
C LEU A 25 22.97 -14.67 48.23
N ASN A 26 24.02 -14.15 47.66
CA ASN A 26 23.92 -13.13 46.63
C ASN A 26 23.28 -13.72 45.34
N LYS A 27 23.70 -14.91 44.95
CA LYS A 27 23.09 -15.62 43.80
C LYS A 27 21.64 -15.96 44.03
N ALA A 28 21.28 -16.41 45.24
CA ALA A 28 19.91 -16.64 45.64
C ALA A 28 19.04 -15.39 45.56
N LYS A 29 19.56 -14.25 46.05
CA LYS A 29 18.89 -12.93 45.91
C LYS A 29 18.70 -12.54 44.46
N GLU A 30 19.74 -12.64 43.62
CA GLU A 30 19.66 -12.37 42.19
C GLU A 30 18.60 -13.21 41.52
N LEU A 31 18.57 -14.53 41.81
CA LEU A 31 17.59 -15.47 41.24
C LEU A 31 16.16 -15.30 41.80
N SER A 32 16.03 -14.64 42.96
CA SER A 32 14.71 -14.37 43.56
C SER A 32 14.03 -13.11 43.01
N VAL A 33 14.75 -12.28 42.27
CA VAL A 33 14.15 -11.13 41.59
C VAL A 33 13.32 -11.61 40.41
N PRO A 34 12.01 -11.34 40.37
CA PRO A 34 11.19 -11.70 39.24
C PRO A 34 11.73 -11.07 37.96
N ILE A 35 11.86 -11.87 36.91
CA ILE A 35 12.22 -11.32 35.59
C ILE A 35 11.02 -10.50 35.08
N ASP A 36 11.26 -9.22 34.83
CA ASP A 36 10.26 -8.37 34.22
C ASP A 36 10.23 -8.57 32.71
N TYR A 37 9.12 -9.08 32.21
CA TYR A 37 8.86 -9.30 30.79
C TYR A 37 7.99 -8.21 30.15
N SER A 38 7.64 -7.14 30.87
CA SER A 38 6.68 -6.12 30.45
C SER A 38 7.03 -5.55 29.07
N ASP A 39 8.30 -5.19 28.85
CA ASP A 39 8.76 -4.66 27.55
C ASP A 39 8.59 -5.68 26.43
N LYS A 40 8.85 -6.96 26.68
CA LYS A 40 8.72 -8.03 25.67
C LYS A 40 7.26 -8.32 25.37
N ILE A 41 6.40 -8.28 26.36
CA ILE A 41 4.95 -8.45 26.19
C ILE A 41 4.37 -7.28 25.41
N THR A 42 4.77 -6.04 25.71
CA THR A 42 4.36 -4.85 24.96
C THR A 42 4.81 -4.95 23.50
N ALA A 43 6.08 -5.25 23.25
CA ALA A 43 6.60 -5.39 21.88
C ALA A 43 5.87 -6.49 21.08
N LEU A 44 5.54 -7.62 21.70
CA LEU A 44 4.77 -8.70 21.07
C LEU A 44 3.33 -8.24 20.76
N SER A 45 2.69 -7.55 21.69
CA SER A 45 1.34 -6.99 21.50
C SER A 45 1.29 -6.00 20.35
N ASP A 46 2.29 -5.10 20.27
CA ASP A 46 2.42 -4.13 19.19
C ASP A 46 2.66 -4.82 17.85
N ALA A 47 3.54 -5.82 17.81
CA ALA A 47 3.79 -6.59 16.60
C ALA A 47 2.54 -7.34 16.11
N TYR A 48 1.77 -7.92 17.03
CA TYR A 48 0.49 -8.57 16.73
C TYR A 48 -0.53 -7.56 16.16
N THR A 49 -0.67 -6.41 16.81
CA THR A 49 -1.58 -5.34 16.36
C THR A 49 -1.19 -4.86 14.96
N ASN A 50 0.10 -4.65 14.72
CA ASN A 50 0.61 -4.24 13.41
C ASN A 50 0.33 -5.29 12.33
N LEU A 51 0.49 -6.58 12.65
CA LEU A 51 0.15 -7.67 11.72
C LEU A 51 -1.34 -7.68 11.38
N GLU A 52 -2.23 -7.57 12.37
CA GLU A 52 -3.68 -7.52 12.14
C GLU A 52 -4.09 -6.29 11.32
N ASN A 53 -3.48 -5.13 11.58
CA ASN A 53 -3.69 -3.94 10.79
C ASN A 53 -3.22 -4.11 9.33
N SER A 54 -2.05 -4.70 9.12
CA SER A 54 -1.53 -4.99 7.78
C SER A 54 -2.44 -5.94 7.00
N LYS A 55 -3.01 -6.95 7.65
CA LYS A 55 -3.99 -7.88 7.04
C LYS A 55 -5.26 -7.12 6.60
N LYS A 56 -5.77 -6.22 7.44
CA LYS A 56 -6.93 -5.38 7.11
C LYS A 56 -6.63 -4.45 5.93
N GLN A 57 -5.47 -3.79 5.95
CA GLN A 57 -5.02 -2.92 4.86
C GLN A 57 -4.89 -3.67 3.53
N TYR A 58 -4.28 -4.87 3.56
CA TYR A 58 -4.18 -5.72 2.37
C TYR A 58 -5.56 -6.09 1.82
N LYS A 59 -6.51 -6.45 2.71
CA LYS A 59 -7.89 -6.75 2.29
C LYS A 59 -8.57 -5.55 1.63
N GLN A 60 -8.34 -4.31 2.12
CA GLN A 60 -8.92 -3.09 1.53
C GLN A 60 -8.43 -2.83 0.10
N VAL A 61 -7.20 -3.23 -0.23
CA VAL A 61 -6.60 -3.05 -1.56
C VAL A 61 -6.61 -4.33 -2.40
N THR A 62 -7.42 -5.33 -2.00
CA THR A 62 -7.63 -6.56 -2.76
C THR A 62 -8.99 -6.50 -3.42
N ASN A 63 -9.02 -6.21 -4.72
CA ASN A 63 -10.21 -6.05 -5.56
C ASN A 63 -11.28 -5.13 -4.91
N PRO A 64 -10.90 -3.89 -4.51
CA PRO A 64 -11.84 -2.94 -3.95
C PRO A 64 -12.90 -2.51 -4.98
N THR A 65 -14.06 -2.04 -4.49
CA THR A 65 -15.09 -1.49 -5.37
C THR A 65 -14.73 -0.08 -5.86
N GLU A 66 -15.34 0.34 -6.97
CA GLU A 66 -15.19 1.70 -7.52
C GLU A 66 -15.57 2.77 -6.49
N GLU A 67 -16.69 2.58 -5.80
CA GLU A 67 -17.16 3.51 -4.79
C GLU A 67 -16.17 3.68 -3.64
N PHE A 68 -15.58 2.58 -3.17
CA PHE A 68 -14.54 2.62 -2.15
C PHE A 68 -13.34 3.44 -2.63
N VAL A 69 -12.85 3.16 -3.84
CA VAL A 69 -11.69 3.87 -4.42
C VAL A 69 -11.99 5.36 -4.56
N ILE A 70 -13.15 5.72 -5.14
CA ILE A 70 -13.56 7.13 -5.32
C ILE A 70 -13.65 7.84 -3.96
N GLN A 71 -14.31 7.23 -2.97
CA GLN A 71 -14.42 7.82 -1.63
C GLN A 71 -13.04 8.08 -1.01
N ARG A 72 -12.09 7.13 -1.15
CA ARG A 72 -10.73 7.28 -0.64
C ARG A 72 -9.94 8.37 -1.39
N LEU A 73 -10.05 8.43 -2.71
CA LEU A 73 -9.40 9.46 -3.52
C LEU A 73 -9.86 10.87 -3.10
N LEU A 74 -11.16 11.07 -2.90
CA LEU A 74 -11.72 12.36 -2.51
C LEU A 74 -11.33 12.81 -1.09
N THR A 75 -10.70 11.94 -0.27
CA THR A 75 -10.09 12.36 1.01
C THR A 75 -8.69 12.96 0.85
N VAL A 76 -8.10 12.88 -0.34
CA VAL A 76 -6.78 13.44 -0.62
C VAL A 76 -6.91 14.90 -1.03
N ASP A 77 -6.36 15.83 -0.25
CA ASP A 77 -6.49 17.28 -0.45
C ASP A 77 -6.08 17.75 -1.85
N ASP A 78 -5.18 17.04 -2.53
CA ASP A 78 -4.70 17.38 -3.87
C ASP A 78 -5.63 16.88 -4.99
N ILE A 79 -6.64 16.06 -4.68
CA ILE A 79 -7.60 15.52 -5.64
C ILE A 79 -8.92 16.28 -5.51
N VAL A 80 -9.44 16.77 -6.62
CA VAL A 80 -10.66 17.58 -6.66
C VAL A 80 -11.85 16.84 -7.25
N ASP A 81 -11.60 15.82 -8.07
CA ASP A 81 -12.64 14.98 -8.66
C ASP A 81 -12.10 13.58 -8.97
N ALA A 82 -13.00 12.59 -9.02
CA ALA A 82 -12.71 11.20 -9.39
C ALA A 82 -13.93 10.58 -10.09
N ARG A 83 -13.71 9.86 -11.20
CA ARG A 83 -14.75 9.23 -12.02
C ARG A 83 -14.36 7.81 -12.37
N ALA A 84 -15.31 6.90 -12.21
CA ALA A 84 -15.21 5.56 -12.77
C ALA A 84 -15.38 5.62 -14.29
N VAL A 85 -14.62 4.79 -14.99
CA VAL A 85 -14.66 4.66 -16.45
C VAL A 85 -15.56 3.49 -16.80
N THR A 86 -16.44 3.65 -17.78
CA THR A 86 -17.30 2.57 -18.31
C THR A 86 -16.61 1.83 -19.48
N GLU A 87 -17.14 0.67 -19.87
CA GLU A 87 -16.52 -0.14 -20.95
C GLU A 87 -16.43 0.62 -22.28
N ASP A 88 -17.42 1.44 -22.59
CA ASP A 88 -17.46 2.27 -23.78
C ASP A 88 -16.53 3.49 -23.72
N GLN A 89 -16.08 3.86 -22.53
CA GLN A 89 -15.15 4.97 -22.28
C GLN A 89 -13.71 4.49 -22.04
N ASP A 90 -13.47 3.16 -22.01
CA ASP A 90 -12.14 2.62 -21.76
C ASP A 90 -11.25 2.66 -23.01
N PRO A 91 -10.23 3.54 -23.07
CA PRO A 91 -9.38 3.66 -24.23
C PRO A 91 -8.49 2.44 -24.49
N ASN A 92 -8.32 1.58 -23.49
CA ASN A 92 -7.52 0.36 -23.62
C ASN A 92 -8.39 -0.87 -23.98
N GLY A 93 -9.71 -0.80 -23.79
CA GLY A 93 -10.64 -1.89 -24.01
C GLY A 93 -10.39 -3.12 -23.11
N ASN A 94 -9.84 -2.91 -21.91
CA ASN A 94 -9.43 -3.97 -20.98
C ASN A 94 -10.36 -4.11 -19.77
N LEU A 95 -11.32 -3.20 -19.60
CA LEU A 95 -12.26 -3.25 -18.49
C LEU A 95 -13.13 -4.50 -18.61
N HIS A 96 -13.21 -5.30 -17.54
CA HIS A 96 -13.91 -6.56 -17.43
C HIS A 96 -13.46 -7.67 -18.41
N LYS A 97 -12.28 -7.52 -19.04
CA LYS A 97 -11.67 -8.57 -19.87
C LYS A 97 -10.81 -9.51 -19.03
N GLU A 98 -10.58 -10.71 -19.52
CA GLU A 98 -9.68 -11.66 -18.88
C GLU A 98 -8.25 -11.09 -18.78
N GLY A 99 -7.70 -11.04 -17.57
CA GLY A 99 -6.40 -10.41 -17.26
C GLY A 99 -6.41 -8.86 -17.29
N GLY A 100 -7.55 -8.25 -17.62
CA GLY A 100 -7.76 -6.81 -17.54
C GLY A 100 -8.21 -6.37 -16.13
N TYR A 101 -8.47 -5.09 -16.00
CA TYR A 101 -8.95 -4.53 -14.74
C TYR A 101 -10.46 -4.74 -14.54
N THR A 102 -10.85 -4.88 -13.25
CA THR A 102 -12.25 -4.99 -12.82
C THR A 102 -12.88 -3.63 -12.62
N ALA A 103 -12.05 -2.60 -12.42
CA ALA A 103 -12.45 -1.20 -12.32
C ALA A 103 -11.29 -0.30 -12.75
N THR A 104 -11.60 0.85 -13.33
CA THR A 104 -10.63 1.92 -13.55
C THR A 104 -11.25 3.27 -13.24
N ILE A 105 -10.51 4.10 -12.50
CA ILE A 105 -10.96 5.39 -12.02
C ILE A 105 -9.94 6.44 -12.41
N TYR A 106 -10.35 7.47 -13.14
CA TYR A 106 -9.54 8.66 -13.34
C TYR A 106 -9.79 9.67 -12.24
N PHE A 107 -8.74 10.43 -11.87
CA PHE A 107 -8.87 11.49 -10.89
C PHE A 107 -8.16 12.77 -11.35
N GLU A 108 -8.74 13.91 -10.99
CA GLU A 108 -8.20 15.24 -11.28
C GLU A 108 -7.38 15.75 -10.10
N SER A 109 -6.14 16.21 -10.37
CA SER A 109 -5.29 16.85 -9.37
C SER A 109 -5.25 18.37 -9.59
N LYS A 110 -5.46 19.14 -8.51
CA LYS A 110 -5.31 20.59 -8.52
C LYS A 110 -3.89 21.07 -8.85
N LYS A 111 -2.89 20.17 -8.80
CA LYS A 111 -1.50 20.47 -9.14
C LYS A 111 -1.22 20.39 -10.65
N VAL A 112 -2.14 19.80 -11.42
CA VAL A 112 -2.09 19.78 -12.88
C VAL A 112 -2.75 21.04 -13.45
N ASN A 113 -2.11 21.67 -14.41
CA ASN A 113 -2.76 22.77 -15.14
C ASN A 113 -3.77 22.21 -16.14
N GLN A 114 -5.02 22.11 -15.69
CA GLN A 114 -6.12 21.48 -16.41
C GLN A 114 -6.42 22.13 -17.78
N SER A 115 -6.12 23.43 -17.96
CA SER A 115 -6.33 24.12 -19.25
C SER A 115 -5.33 23.70 -20.34
N LYS A 116 -4.26 23.00 -19.96
CA LYS A 116 -3.22 22.49 -20.86
C LYS A 116 -3.34 20.98 -21.11
N VAL A 117 -4.29 20.31 -20.47
CA VAL A 117 -4.57 18.91 -20.73
C VAL A 117 -5.41 18.80 -21.97
N TYR A 118 -4.98 17.95 -22.90
CA TYR A 118 -5.71 17.71 -24.15
C TYR A 118 -7.05 17.04 -23.86
N THR A 119 -8.07 17.42 -24.60
CA THR A 119 -9.38 16.77 -24.64
C THR A 119 -9.74 16.51 -26.10
N SER A 120 -10.25 15.33 -26.39
CA SER A 120 -10.70 14.94 -27.73
C SER A 120 -12.08 15.52 -28.05
N GLY A 121 -12.90 15.75 -27.02
CA GLY A 121 -14.32 16.07 -27.13
C GLY A 121 -15.18 14.83 -27.46
N GLU A 122 -14.62 13.63 -27.31
CA GLU A 122 -15.32 12.37 -27.56
C GLU A 122 -16.30 12.04 -26.44
N TYR A 123 -15.96 12.43 -25.21
CA TYR A 123 -16.77 12.17 -24.02
C TYR A 123 -17.34 13.46 -23.45
N ASP A 124 -18.61 13.40 -23.03
CA ASP A 124 -19.29 14.53 -22.35
C ASP A 124 -18.64 14.82 -20.98
N ASP A 125 -18.14 13.81 -20.28
CA ASP A 125 -17.38 13.97 -19.04
C ASP A 125 -15.93 14.37 -19.34
N VAL A 126 -15.58 15.61 -19.03
CA VAL A 126 -14.27 16.21 -19.30
C VAL A 126 -13.13 15.47 -18.57
N LEU A 127 -13.38 14.92 -17.36
CA LEU A 127 -12.37 14.17 -16.63
C LEU A 127 -12.08 12.83 -17.32
N ILE A 128 -13.10 12.15 -17.81
CA ILE A 128 -12.93 10.93 -18.60
C ILE A 128 -12.14 11.20 -19.88
N ASP A 129 -12.46 12.29 -20.58
CA ASP A 129 -11.78 12.66 -21.83
C ASP A 129 -10.30 13.02 -21.61
N LYS A 130 -9.95 13.66 -20.49
CA LYS A 130 -8.57 13.94 -20.08
C LYS A 130 -7.81 12.68 -19.63
N GLY A 131 -8.51 11.68 -19.12
CA GLY A 131 -7.95 10.44 -18.63
C GLY A 131 -6.88 10.63 -17.55
N THR A 132 -5.83 9.82 -17.61
CA THR A 132 -4.70 9.85 -16.65
C THR A 132 -3.99 11.20 -16.61
N ASP A 133 -4.05 11.99 -17.67
CA ASP A 133 -3.37 13.29 -17.75
C ASP A 133 -3.95 14.33 -16.81
N ALA A 134 -5.22 14.20 -16.38
CA ALA A 134 -5.85 15.11 -15.42
C ALA A 134 -5.20 15.09 -14.02
N GLY A 135 -4.59 13.99 -13.64
CA GLY A 135 -3.95 13.81 -12.32
C GLY A 135 -3.41 12.41 -12.11
N GLY A 136 -4.14 11.41 -12.60
CA GLY A 136 -3.75 10.01 -12.49
C GLY A 136 -4.91 9.05 -12.71
N ALA A 137 -4.65 7.78 -12.48
CA ALA A 137 -5.62 6.70 -12.58
C ALA A 137 -5.39 5.64 -11.49
N ILE A 138 -6.47 4.99 -11.09
CA ILE A 138 -6.44 3.74 -10.33
C ILE A 138 -6.98 2.64 -11.22
N GLU A 139 -6.23 1.58 -11.41
CA GLU A 139 -6.65 0.37 -12.10
C GLU A 139 -6.76 -0.76 -11.04
N VAL A 140 -7.93 -1.38 -10.91
CA VAL A 140 -8.18 -2.48 -9.96
C VAL A 140 -8.21 -3.78 -10.72
N TYR A 141 -7.53 -4.80 -10.21
CA TYR A 141 -7.45 -6.11 -10.83
C TYR A 141 -8.05 -7.19 -9.94
N ALA A 142 -8.48 -8.29 -10.54
CA ALA A 142 -8.93 -9.47 -9.79
C ALA A 142 -7.75 -10.18 -9.08
N LYS A 143 -6.53 -10.06 -9.66
CA LYS A 143 -5.31 -10.72 -9.17
C LYS A 143 -4.14 -9.75 -9.17
N GLU A 144 -3.28 -9.87 -8.17
CA GLU A 144 -2.03 -9.10 -8.06
C GLU A 144 -1.10 -9.31 -9.26
N GLU A 145 -1.03 -10.54 -9.76
CA GLU A 145 -0.23 -10.89 -10.95
C GLU A 145 -0.60 -10.09 -12.20
N ASP A 146 -1.88 -9.77 -12.39
CA ASP A 146 -2.33 -8.99 -13.54
C ASP A 146 -2.03 -7.49 -13.36
N ALA A 147 -2.13 -6.98 -12.13
CA ALA A 147 -1.67 -5.64 -11.78
C ALA A 147 -0.15 -5.47 -12.00
N GLU A 148 0.66 -6.45 -11.58
CA GLU A 148 2.12 -6.43 -11.78
C GLU A 148 2.49 -6.52 -13.27
N LYS A 149 1.83 -7.37 -14.07
CA LYS A 149 2.03 -7.39 -15.54
C LYS A 149 1.74 -6.04 -16.17
N ARG A 150 0.68 -5.36 -15.74
CA ARG A 150 0.36 -4.01 -16.23
C ARG A 150 1.43 -3.00 -15.84
N LYS A 151 1.90 -3.03 -14.63
CA LYS A 151 3.01 -2.20 -14.15
C LYS A 151 4.28 -2.44 -14.97
N GLU A 152 4.66 -3.71 -15.21
CA GLU A 152 5.79 -4.06 -16.06
C GLU A 152 5.63 -3.53 -17.48
N TYR A 153 4.45 -3.64 -18.06
CA TYR A 153 4.15 -3.05 -19.37
C TYR A 153 4.34 -1.54 -19.38
N LEU A 154 3.84 -0.83 -18.38
CA LEU A 154 4.01 0.63 -18.27
C LEU A 154 5.49 1.02 -18.09
N ALA A 155 6.24 0.25 -17.32
CA ALA A 155 7.67 0.46 -17.09
C ALA A 155 8.50 0.39 -18.39
N THR A 156 8.02 -0.29 -19.44
CA THR A 156 8.72 -0.30 -20.74
C THR A 156 8.79 1.08 -21.39
N TYR A 157 7.94 2.00 -20.99
CA TYR A 157 7.90 3.38 -21.49
C TYR A 157 8.68 4.37 -20.63
N ASP A 158 9.17 3.94 -19.45
CA ASP A 158 9.92 4.83 -18.54
C ASP A 158 11.18 5.37 -19.21
N GLY A 159 11.43 6.67 -19.01
CA GLY A 159 12.55 7.35 -19.64
C GLY A 159 12.37 7.66 -21.14
N THR A 160 11.25 7.28 -21.74
CA THR A 160 10.89 7.62 -23.12
C THR A 160 9.96 8.83 -23.18
N ILE A 161 9.68 9.33 -24.38
CA ILE A 161 8.67 10.39 -24.61
C ILE A 161 7.22 9.94 -24.30
N PHE A 162 7.00 8.63 -24.12
CA PHE A 162 5.73 8.02 -23.78
C PHE A 162 5.60 7.69 -22.30
N ALA A 163 6.54 8.13 -21.46
CA ALA A 163 6.49 7.88 -20.02
C ALA A 163 5.19 8.43 -19.40
N ASN A 164 4.56 7.61 -18.55
CA ASN A 164 3.24 7.86 -17.97
C ASN A 164 3.26 8.22 -16.46
N GLY A 165 4.27 8.95 -16.00
CA GLY A 165 4.40 9.25 -14.58
C GLY A 165 4.74 8.02 -13.73
N THR A 166 4.46 8.05 -12.42
CA THR A 166 4.71 6.87 -11.56
C THR A 166 3.60 5.83 -11.70
N HIS A 167 3.95 4.57 -11.42
CA HIS A 167 3.04 3.44 -11.41
C HIS A 167 3.46 2.41 -10.35
N THR A 168 2.64 2.23 -9.32
CA THR A 168 2.94 1.39 -8.14
C THR A 168 1.78 0.46 -7.85
N VAL A 169 2.07 -0.82 -7.63
CA VAL A 169 1.07 -1.83 -7.25
C VAL A 169 1.00 -1.96 -5.73
N ILE A 170 -0.21 -1.99 -5.20
CA ILE A 170 -0.53 -2.32 -3.80
C ILE A 170 -1.69 -3.32 -3.77
N GLY A 171 -1.43 -4.54 -3.31
CA GLY A 171 -2.41 -5.62 -3.45
C GLY A 171 -2.76 -5.84 -4.92
N THR A 172 -4.04 -5.72 -5.27
CA THR A 172 -4.50 -5.83 -6.66
C THR A 172 -4.74 -4.48 -7.34
N VAL A 173 -4.30 -3.39 -6.72
CA VAL A 173 -4.53 -2.03 -7.21
C VAL A 173 -3.25 -1.45 -7.79
N LEU A 174 -3.31 -0.97 -9.01
CA LEU A 174 -2.26 -0.18 -9.65
C LEU A 174 -2.58 1.31 -9.53
N VAL A 175 -1.75 2.05 -8.82
CA VAL A 175 -1.82 3.51 -8.67
C VAL A 175 -0.92 4.15 -9.75
N ARG A 176 -1.48 5.03 -10.54
CA ARG A 176 -0.76 5.78 -11.59
C ARG A 176 -0.91 7.28 -11.36
N THR A 177 0.15 8.03 -11.60
CA THR A 177 0.11 9.50 -11.58
C THR A 177 0.35 10.08 -12.97
N SER A 178 -0.10 11.31 -13.21
CA SER A 178 0.09 12.00 -14.48
C SER A 178 1.55 12.42 -14.69
N ASN A 179 2.03 12.30 -15.93
CA ASN A 179 3.31 12.88 -16.36
C ASN A 179 3.29 14.41 -16.47
N LYS A 180 2.12 15.05 -16.36
CA LYS A 180 1.99 16.52 -16.27
C LYS A 180 2.46 17.07 -14.92
N LEU A 181 2.66 16.20 -13.94
CA LEU A 181 3.24 16.52 -12.64
C LEU A 181 4.78 16.40 -12.70
N THR A 182 5.48 17.20 -11.91
CA THR A 182 6.92 16.97 -11.68
C THR A 182 7.17 15.66 -10.95
N ALA A 183 8.36 15.08 -11.06
CA ALA A 183 8.70 13.81 -10.40
C ALA A 183 8.44 13.85 -8.88
N SER A 184 8.73 14.99 -8.22
CA SER A 184 8.46 15.16 -6.79
C SER A 184 6.95 15.19 -6.48
N GLN A 185 6.16 15.87 -7.32
CA GLN A 185 4.70 15.90 -7.18
C GLN A 185 4.06 14.55 -7.45
N GLN A 186 4.54 13.81 -8.44
CA GLN A 186 4.10 12.44 -8.72
C GLN A 186 4.28 11.55 -7.50
N LYS A 187 5.50 11.52 -6.93
CA LYS A 187 5.81 10.72 -5.74
C LYS A 187 4.98 11.13 -4.52
N GLU A 188 4.82 12.43 -4.29
CA GLU A 188 4.01 12.94 -3.17
C GLU A 188 2.54 12.54 -3.32
N LEU A 189 1.96 12.71 -4.51
CA LEU A 189 0.57 12.36 -4.79
C LEU A 189 0.33 10.86 -4.69
N GLU A 190 1.23 10.04 -5.25
CA GLU A 190 1.21 8.58 -5.13
C GLU A 190 1.18 8.14 -3.66
N GLN A 191 2.08 8.68 -2.83
CA GLN A 191 2.12 8.35 -1.40
C GLN A 191 0.82 8.75 -0.66
N LYS A 192 0.23 9.90 -1.00
CA LYS A 192 -1.04 10.35 -0.42
C LYS A 192 -2.19 9.43 -0.82
N VAL A 193 -2.23 9.01 -2.08
CA VAL A 193 -3.24 8.08 -2.60
C VAL A 193 -3.10 6.72 -1.93
N ILE A 194 -1.89 6.15 -1.87
CA ILE A 194 -1.63 4.88 -1.19
C ILE A 194 -2.06 4.95 0.28
N LYS A 195 -1.70 6.04 0.98
CA LYS A 195 -2.11 6.25 2.37
C LYS A 195 -3.62 6.31 2.53
N ALA A 196 -4.32 6.97 1.62
CA ALA A 196 -5.78 7.06 1.64
C ALA A 196 -6.44 5.68 1.42
N LEU A 197 -5.97 4.90 0.43
CA LEU A 197 -6.47 3.57 0.12
C LEU A 197 -6.22 2.56 1.24
N THR A 198 -5.12 2.72 2.01
CA THR A 198 -4.73 1.79 3.08
C THR A 198 -5.11 2.27 4.48
N LYS A 199 -5.71 3.45 4.62
CA LYS A 199 -6.15 3.97 5.93
C LYS A 199 -7.24 3.08 6.51
N LEU A 200 -6.99 2.53 7.70
CA LEU A 200 -8.00 1.79 8.47
C LEU A 200 -9.03 2.76 9.08
N GLU A 201 -10.28 2.34 9.09
CA GLU A 201 -11.38 2.97 9.79
C GLU A 201 -11.49 2.44 11.22
#